data_42df2b7b2e03b661cea348078828796f
#
_entry.id   42df2b7b2e03b661cea348078828796f
#
_cell.length_a   1.000
_cell.length_b   1.000
_cell.length_c   1.000
_cell.angle_alpha   90.00
_cell.angle_beta   90.00
_cell.angle_gamma   90.00
#
_symmetry.space_group_name_H-M   'P 1'
#
loop_
_entity.id
_entity.type
_entity.pdbx_description
1 polymer ?
#
loop_
_entity_poly.entity_id
_entity_poly.type
_entity_poly.pdbx_seq_one_letter_code
_entity_poly.pdbx_strand_id
1 'polypeptide(L)'
;MEPRPNLVVVTGGTGHVGAMVIDQLLKEGYSVRATTRPAKVESLKNTYPDANGKLEVVEMTDIVLDAGKWPEILKGADAVIHVASPIYHPGTTAEYIYTSATEGTQKLLDAVCQSSVKHFILTGSIGVFFNPDFSSIFDKTVYDHNTWSPIEDIDSKEHIPSYAYIASKITSEKLVWKAADKYPDIDFTAVHPSSVYGWFLKDYPIPKTIPEFNANKFVYQLIEKNVRFPEYPLTPAVHNRDVAKAHVRALTAPAFPKGQRKRFIVSQGNMSWVDAIEFLKEPATVAKFKERGHDIVARLPDVSLAGVQSQFDLDASLTERVLGMKKEDYIPWQETLVEVMLAMMDWEKTHPEVL
;
A
#
# COMPACT_ATOMS: atom_id res chain seq x y z
N MET A 1 -6.18 -24.23 -17.29
CA MET A 1 -5.53 -23.09 -16.63
C MET A 1 -5.23 -22.06 -17.70
N GLU A 2 -5.67 -20.83 -17.49
CA GLU A 2 -5.26 -19.74 -18.39
C GLU A 2 -3.73 -19.58 -18.35
N PRO A 3 -3.10 -19.17 -19.46
CA PRO A 3 -1.67 -18.93 -19.47
C PRO A 3 -1.32 -17.80 -18.48
N ARG A 4 -0.20 -17.96 -17.79
CA ARG A 4 0.32 -16.94 -16.87
C ARG A 4 0.54 -15.62 -17.64
N PRO A 5 0.11 -14.45 -17.11
CA PRO A 5 0.44 -13.15 -17.69
C PRO A 5 1.94 -13.01 -17.93
N ASN A 6 2.34 -12.44 -19.06
CA ASN A 6 3.76 -12.21 -19.37
C ASN A 6 4.15 -10.75 -19.12
N LEU A 7 3.37 -9.80 -19.65
CA LEU A 7 3.60 -8.37 -19.49
C LEU A 7 2.57 -7.77 -18.51
N VAL A 8 3.05 -7.22 -17.41
CA VAL A 8 2.25 -6.58 -16.38
C VAL A 8 2.51 -5.07 -16.37
N VAL A 9 1.46 -4.27 -16.53
CA VAL A 9 1.53 -2.82 -16.35
C VAL A 9 1.36 -2.50 -14.86
N VAL A 10 2.30 -1.76 -14.27
CA VAL A 10 2.23 -1.31 -12.88
C VAL A 10 2.15 0.21 -12.84
N THR A 11 1.06 0.75 -12.29
CA THR A 11 0.95 2.20 -12.10
C THR A 11 1.56 2.61 -10.76
N GLY A 12 2.17 3.80 -10.71
CA GLY A 12 2.77 4.30 -9.47
C GLY A 12 4.05 3.54 -9.06
N GLY A 13 4.87 3.15 -10.05
CA GLY A 13 6.06 2.33 -9.85
C GLY A 13 7.11 2.89 -8.87
N THR A 14 7.13 4.21 -8.63
CA THR A 14 7.99 4.85 -7.64
C THR A 14 7.34 5.03 -6.27
N GLY A 15 6.17 4.47 -6.02
CA GLY A 15 5.55 4.46 -4.69
C GLY A 15 6.09 3.34 -3.80
N HIS A 16 5.89 3.47 -2.49
CA HIS A 16 6.36 2.50 -1.49
C HIS A 16 5.89 1.05 -1.76
N VAL A 17 4.62 0.89 -2.14
CA VAL A 17 4.05 -0.43 -2.53
C VAL A 17 4.42 -0.77 -3.98
N GLY A 18 4.32 0.20 -4.89
CA GLY A 18 4.57 -0.03 -6.32
C GLY A 18 5.98 -0.54 -6.61
N ALA A 19 6.98 0.01 -5.92
CA ALA A 19 8.35 -0.46 -6.06
C ALA A 19 8.51 -1.93 -5.60
N MET A 20 7.89 -2.31 -4.49
CA MET A 20 7.94 -3.70 -4.02
C MET A 20 7.19 -4.66 -4.96
N VAL A 21 6.07 -4.22 -5.57
CA VAL A 21 5.33 -5.00 -6.56
C VAL A 21 6.20 -5.24 -7.80
N ILE A 22 6.90 -4.22 -8.31
CA ILE A 22 7.83 -4.37 -9.44
C ILE A 22 8.94 -5.34 -9.09
N ASP A 23 9.57 -5.20 -7.93
CA ASP A 23 10.64 -6.09 -7.45
C ASP A 23 10.18 -7.55 -7.41
N GLN A 24 9.00 -7.81 -6.84
CA GLN A 24 8.44 -9.15 -6.75
C GLN A 24 8.11 -9.73 -8.15
N LEU A 25 7.53 -8.92 -9.05
CA LEU A 25 7.24 -9.33 -10.43
C LEU A 25 8.51 -9.71 -11.19
N LEU A 26 9.56 -8.87 -11.11
CA LEU A 26 10.83 -9.12 -11.78
C LEU A 26 11.50 -10.39 -11.24
N LYS A 27 11.51 -10.60 -9.92
CA LYS A 27 12.04 -11.82 -9.27
C LYS A 27 11.30 -13.08 -9.71
N GLU A 28 10.00 -12.99 -9.94
CA GLU A 28 9.20 -14.10 -10.45
C GLU A 28 9.24 -14.24 -11.98
N GLY A 29 10.01 -13.38 -12.68
CA GLY A 29 10.31 -13.51 -14.10
C GLY A 29 9.30 -12.86 -15.04
N TYR A 30 8.37 -12.02 -14.54
CA TYR A 30 7.47 -11.23 -15.37
C TYR A 30 8.22 -10.12 -16.11
N SER A 31 7.69 -9.70 -17.26
CA SER A 31 8.01 -8.42 -17.86
C SER A 31 7.11 -7.34 -17.28
N VAL A 32 7.66 -6.19 -16.97
CA VAL A 32 6.96 -5.09 -16.29
C VAL A 32 7.03 -3.83 -17.12
N ARG A 33 5.90 -3.17 -17.34
CA ARG A 33 5.82 -1.80 -17.83
C ARG A 33 5.32 -0.91 -16.70
N ALA A 34 6.21 -0.08 -16.14
CA ALA A 34 5.90 0.74 -14.97
C ALA A 34 5.68 2.21 -15.36
N THR A 35 4.59 2.82 -14.89
CA THR A 35 4.36 4.24 -15.08
C THR A 35 4.90 5.04 -13.90
N THR A 36 5.54 6.18 -14.19
CA THR A 36 6.03 7.12 -13.18
C THR A 36 6.08 8.55 -13.72
N ARG A 37 6.14 9.54 -12.83
CA ARG A 37 6.32 10.93 -13.22
C ARG A 37 7.69 11.16 -13.88
N PRO A 38 7.83 12.09 -14.85
CA PRO A 38 9.06 12.32 -15.61
C PRO A 38 10.30 12.44 -14.73
N ALA A 39 10.22 13.25 -13.66
CA ALA A 39 11.33 13.49 -12.73
C ALA A 39 11.80 12.22 -11.95
N LYS A 40 11.06 11.10 -12.03
CA LYS A 40 11.35 9.85 -11.33
C LYS A 40 11.76 8.70 -12.25
N VAL A 41 11.84 8.92 -13.57
CA VAL A 41 12.14 7.87 -14.56
C VAL A 41 13.49 7.23 -14.32
N GLU A 42 14.54 8.05 -14.24
CA GLU A 42 15.90 7.54 -14.02
C GLU A 42 16.06 6.88 -12.64
N SER A 43 15.42 7.46 -11.62
CA SER A 43 15.39 6.87 -10.29
C SER A 43 14.74 5.48 -10.31
N LEU A 44 13.62 5.31 -11.02
CA LEU A 44 12.95 4.01 -11.13
C LEU A 44 13.81 2.98 -11.86
N LYS A 45 14.48 3.35 -12.96
CA LYS A 45 15.40 2.47 -13.67
C LYS A 45 16.57 2.03 -12.79
N ASN A 46 17.15 2.97 -12.05
CA ASN A 46 18.29 2.71 -11.18
C ASN A 46 17.94 1.84 -9.97
N THR A 47 16.68 1.80 -9.56
CA THR A 47 16.20 0.91 -8.49
C THR A 47 16.33 -0.58 -8.86
N TYR A 48 16.33 -0.91 -10.16
CA TYR A 48 16.35 -2.29 -10.64
C TYR A 48 17.48 -2.52 -11.67
N PRO A 49 18.74 -2.43 -11.25
CA PRO A 49 19.89 -2.57 -12.17
C PRO A 49 19.92 -3.94 -12.87
N ASP A 50 19.39 -4.97 -12.21
CA ASP A 50 19.36 -6.34 -12.69
C ASP A 50 18.08 -6.73 -13.42
N ALA A 51 17.28 -5.76 -13.87
CA ALA A 51 16.01 -6.05 -14.57
C ALA A 51 16.18 -6.77 -15.92
N ASN A 52 17.41 -6.80 -16.48
CA ASN A 52 17.78 -7.57 -17.67
C ASN A 52 16.82 -7.37 -18.87
N GLY A 53 16.40 -6.13 -19.10
CA GLY A 53 15.47 -5.77 -20.18
C GLY A 53 14.00 -6.11 -19.91
N LYS A 54 13.67 -6.62 -18.73
CA LYS A 54 12.28 -6.92 -18.33
C LYS A 54 11.52 -5.73 -17.73
N LEU A 55 12.16 -4.59 -17.54
CA LEU A 55 11.52 -3.37 -17.04
C LEU A 55 11.51 -2.30 -18.14
N GLU A 56 10.31 -1.92 -18.53
CA GLU A 56 10.04 -0.74 -19.34
C GLU A 56 9.47 0.36 -18.42
N VAL A 57 10.04 1.57 -18.48
CA VAL A 57 9.55 2.71 -17.69
C VAL A 57 8.92 3.73 -18.62
N VAL A 58 7.66 4.07 -18.35
CA VAL A 58 6.86 5.00 -19.15
C VAL A 58 6.51 6.24 -18.36
N GLU A 59 6.69 7.39 -18.98
CA GLU A 59 6.38 8.69 -18.36
C GLU A 59 4.87 8.94 -18.35
N MET A 60 4.36 9.24 -17.16
CA MET A 60 3.00 9.69 -16.95
C MET A 60 3.00 10.80 -15.87
N THR A 61 2.75 12.02 -16.29
CA THR A 61 2.78 13.18 -15.40
C THR A 61 1.59 13.14 -14.44
N ASP A 62 0.40 12.88 -14.99
CA ASP A 62 -0.84 12.82 -14.25
C ASP A 62 -1.77 11.76 -14.86
N ILE A 63 -2.35 10.91 -14.03
CA ILE A 63 -3.17 9.77 -14.47
C ILE A 63 -4.48 10.21 -15.14
N VAL A 64 -4.97 11.41 -14.84
CA VAL A 64 -6.18 12.00 -15.41
C VAL A 64 -5.86 12.76 -16.70
N LEU A 65 -4.87 13.65 -16.67
CA LEU A 65 -4.53 14.52 -17.81
C LEU A 65 -3.86 13.74 -18.94
N ASP A 66 -3.02 12.76 -18.61
CA ASP A 66 -2.32 11.92 -19.57
C ASP A 66 -3.11 10.67 -19.99
N ALA A 67 -4.41 10.61 -19.71
CA ALA A 67 -5.22 9.41 -20.00
C ALA A 67 -5.21 8.96 -21.46
N GLY A 68 -4.95 9.87 -22.39
CA GLY A 68 -4.78 9.54 -23.82
C GLY A 68 -3.59 8.62 -24.12
N LYS A 69 -2.65 8.43 -23.19
CA LYS A 69 -1.51 7.53 -23.35
C LYS A 69 -1.84 6.06 -23.04
N TRP A 70 -2.97 5.79 -22.36
CA TRP A 70 -3.31 4.43 -21.95
C TRP A 70 -3.35 3.40 -23.09
N PRO A 71 -3.90 3.69 -24.28
CA PRO A 71 -3.92 2.71 -25.37
C PRO A 71 -2.52 2.21 -25.74
N GLU A 72 -1.51 3.08 -25.76
CA GLU A 72 -0.13 2.69 -26.05
C GLU A 72 0.52 1.98 -24.86
N ILE A 73 0.28 2.46 -23.62
CA ILE A 73 0.78 1.84 -22.41
C ILE A 73 0.24 0.42 -22.23
N LEU A 74 -1.01 0.17 -22.59
CA LEU A 74 -1.66 -1.13 -22.46
C LEU A 74 -1.40 -2.08 -23.63
N LYS A 75 -0.74 -1.61 -24.69
CA LYS A 75 -0.47 -2.43 -25.87
C LYS A 75 0.37 -3.66 -25.52
N GLY A 76 -0.18 -4.83 -25.82
CA GLY A 76 0.43 -6.12 -25.52
C GLY A 76 0.49 -6.50 -24.04
N ALA A 77 -0.12 -5.72 -23.16
CA ALA A 77 -0.21 -6.07 -21.75
C ALA A 77 -1.28 -7.15 -21.50
N ASP A 78 -0.95 -8.10 -20.63
CA ASP A 78 -1.86 -9.15 -20.17
C ASP A 78 -2.58 -8.76 -18.89
N ALA A 79 -1.91 -7.95 -18.05
CA ALA A 79 -2.42 -7.56 -16.72
C ALA A 79 -2.08 -6.11 -16.36
N VAL A 80 -2.89 -5.53 -15.49
CA VAL A 80 -2.66 -4.23 -14.84
C VAL A 80 -2.71 -4.40 -13.34
N ILE A 81 -1.69 -3.88 -12.63
CA ILE A 81 -1.72 -3.67 -11.18
C ILE A 81 -1.77 -2.17 -10.95
N HIS A 82 -2.92 -1.68 -10.51
CA HIS A 82 -3.17 -0.27 -10.26
C HIS A 82 -2.85 0.09 -8.83
N VAL A 83 -1.60 0.56 -8.60
CA VAL A 83 -1.10 0.98 -7.28
C VAL A 83 -1.18 2.50 -7.10
N ALA A 84 -1.09 3.26 -8.19
CA ALA A 84 -1.10 4.72 -8.15
C ALA A 84 -2.35 5.25 -7.45
N SER A 85 -2.15 6.04 -6.43
CA SER A 85 -3.21 6.76 -5.71
C SER A 85 -2.57 7.98 -5.07
N PRO A 86 -3.17 9.17 -5.17
CA PRO A 86 -2.70 10.32 -4.41
C PRO A 86 -2.86 10.06 -2.92
N ILE A 87 -1.85 10.45 -2.16
CA ILE A 87 -1.87 10.44 -0.70
C ILE A 87 -1.65 11.85 -0.19
N TYR A 88 -2.00 12.07 1.06
CA TYR A 88 -1.81 13.36 1.68
C TYR A 88 -0.31 13.75 1.78
N HIS A 89 -0.01 14.91 1.25
CA HIS A 89 1.23 15.65 1.48
C HIS A 89 0.88 17.10 1.86
N PRO A 90 1.74 17.84 2.55
CA PRO A 90 1.52 19.26 2.80
C PRO A 90 1.20 20.01 1.51
N GLY A 91 0.09 20.74 1.50
CA GLY A 91 -0.43 21.46 0.32
C GLY A 91 -1.37 20.67 -0.59
N THR A 92 -1.61 19.37 -0.34
CA THR A 92 -2.60 18.60 -1.09
C THR A 92 -4.00 18.83 -0.55
N THR A 93 -4.96 19.17 -1.41
CA THR A 93 -6.37 19.36 -1.02
C THR A 93 -7.14 18.03 -0.99
N ALA A 94 -8.20 17.98 -0.18
CA ALA A 94 -9.11 16.83 -0.14
C ALA A 94 -9.74 16.56 -1.52
N GLU A 95 -10.15 17.61 -2.22
CA GLU A 95 -10.72 17.52 -3.56
C GLU A 95 -9.73 16.89 -4.56
N TYR A 96 -8.47 17.31 -4.55
CA TYR A 96 -7.45 16.72 -5.42
C TYR A 96 -7.23 15.23 -5.13
N ILE A 97 -7.16 14.83 -3.85
CA ILE A 97 -6.99 13.43 -3.46
C ILE A 97 -8.15 12.60 -4.02
N TYR A 98 -9.37 13.06 -3.82
CA TYR A 98 -10.56 12.33 -4.23
C TYR A 98 -10.71 12.26 -5.75
N THR A 99 -10.68 13.40 -6.44
CA THR A 99 -10.92 13.48 -7.89
C THR A 99 -9.82 12.79 -8.68
N SER A 100 -8.55 13.02 -8.34
CA SER A 100 -7.43 12.37 -9.04
C SER A 100 -7.45 10.85 -8.88
N ALA A 101 -7.81 10.32 -7.70
CA ALA A 101 -7.92 8.87 -7.51
C ALA A 101 -9.11 8.27 -8.28
N THR A 102 -10.28 8.89 -8.17
CA THR A 102 -11.52 8.33 -8.76
C THR A 102 -11.55 8.49 -10.28
N GLU A 103 -11.27 9.68 -10.80
CA GLU A 103 -11.21 9.91 -12.25
C GLU A 103 -10.06 9.14 -12.90
N GLY A 104 -8.89 9.09 -12.23
CA GLY A 104 -7.74 8.32 -12.72
C GLY A 104 -8.06 6.84 -12.84
N THR A 105 -8.72 6.27 -11.82
CA THR A 105 -9.18 4.87 -11.85
C THR A 105 -10.21 4.66 -12.97
N GLN A 106 -11.19 5.55 -13.12
CA GLN A 106 -12.21 5.44 -14.17
C GLN A 106 -11.58 5.45 -15.56
N LYS A 107 -10.70 6.42 -15.84
CA LYS A 107 -10.04 6.53 -17.17
C LYS A 107 -9.16 5.33 -17.47
N LEU A 108 -8.45 4.79 -16.48
CA LEU A 108 -7.68 3.56 -16.65
C LEU A 108 -8.60 2.36 -16.92
N LEU A 109 -9.68 2.20 -16.18
CA LEU A 109 -10.66 1.13 -16.40
C LEU A 109 -11.28 1.20 -17.81
N ASP A 110 -11.65 2.40 -18.28
CA ASP A 110 -12.20 2.60 -19.61
C ASP A 110 -11.21 2.13 -20.70
N ALA A 111 -9.91 2.41 -20.53
CA ALA A 111 -8.87 1.95 -21.45
C ALA A 111 -8.62 0.44 -21.33
N VAL A 112 -8.58 -0.11 -20.11
CA VAL A 112 -8.43 -1.56 -19.87
C VAL A 112 -9.55 -2.34 -20.53
N CYS A 113 -10.79 -1.90 -20.36
CA CYS A 113 -11.96 -2.56 -20.96
C CYS A 113 -12.00 -2.54 -22.49
N GLN A 114 -11.17 -1.70 -23.13
CA GLN A 114 -11.02 -1.61 -24.60
C GLN A 114 -9.72 -2.26 -25.09
N SER A 115 -8.92 -2.83 -24.22
CA SER A 115 -7.60 -3.43 -24.51
C SER A 115 -7.66 -4.96 -24.53
N SER A 116 -6.47 -5.59 -24.69
CA SER A 116 -6.30 -7.05 -24.57
C SER A 116 -6.10 -7.53 -23.13
N VAL A 117 -6.06 -6.64 -22.15
CA VAL A 117 -5.85 -6.97 -20.73
C VAL A 117 -6.90 -7.93 -20.21
N LYS A 118 -6.44 -8.97 -19.49
CA LYS A 118 -7.31 -10.01 -18.89
C LYS A 118 -7.37 -9.95 -17.38
N HIS A 119 -6.41 -9.31 -16.73
CA HIS A 119 -6.37 -9.21 -15.26
C HIS A 119 -6.19 -7.75 -14.84
N PHE A 120 -7.08 -7.28 -13.98
CA PHE A 120 -6.96 -5.95 -13.37
C PHE A 120 -6.96 -6.08 -11.84
N ILE A 121 -5.89 -5.62 -11.21
CA ILE A 121 -5.73 -5.67 -9.76
C ILE A 121 -5.67 -4.25 -9.22
N LEU A 122 -6.63 -3.89 -8.36
CA LEU A 122 -6.64 -2.62 -7.64
C LEU A 122 -5.91 -2.75 -6.31
N THR A 123 -5.01 -1.84 -6.01
CA THR A 123 -4.55 -1.62 -4.63
C THR A 123 -5.60 -0.80 -3.88
N GLY A 124 -6.45 -1.49 -3.14
CA GLY A 124 -7.43 -0.90 -2.23
C GLY A 124 -6.79 -0.43 -0.92
N SER A 125 -7.55 -0.55 0.15
CA SER A 125 -7.14 -0.26 1.52
C SER A 125 -8.15 -0.89 2.49
N ILE A 126 -7.75 -1.24 3.70
CA ILE A 126 -8.73 -1.61 4.75
C ILE A 126 -9.71 -0.46 5.07
N GLY A 127 -9.36 0.77 4.69
CA GLY A 127 -10.26 1.92 4.83
C GLY A 127 -11.63 1.76 4.15
N VAL A 128 -11.77 0.80 3.21
CA VAL A 128 -13.04 0.53 2.55
C VAL A 128 -14.04 -0.25 3.42
N PHE A 129 -13.62 -0.72 4.60
CA PHE A 129 -14.46 -1.51 5.51
C PHE A 129 -15.14 -0.70 6.59
N PHE A 130 -14.59 0.45 6.98
CA PHE A 130 -15.08 1.27 8.07
C PHE A 130 -15.42 2.71 7.62
N ASN A 131 -16.04 3.48 8.53
CA ASN A 131 -16.43 4.86 8.26
C ASN A 131 -15.19 5.75 8.05
N PRO A 132 -15.18 6.64 7.04
CA PRO A 132 -14.06 7.55 6.80
C PRO A 132 -13.76 8.53 7.95
N ASP A 133 -14.69 8.72 8.87
CA ASP A 133 -14.52 9.51 10.10
C ASP A 133 -13.84 8.71 11.23
N PHE A 134 -13.49 7.44 10.98
CA PHE A 134 -12.91 6.51 11.95
C PHE A 134 -13.81 6.18 13.15
N SER A 135 -15.10 6.52 13.15
CA SER A 135 -16.00 6.27 14.29
C SER A 135 -16.13 4.79 14.64
N SER A 136 -16.08 3.90 13.65
CA SER A 136 -16.31 2.46 13.83
C SER A 136 -15.04 1.64 14.10
N ILE A 137 -13.85 2.24 14.13
CA ILE A 137 -12.61 1.47 14.38
C ILE A 137 -12.38 1.12 15.85
N PHE A 138 -13.11 1.73 16.76
CA PHE A 138 -12.98 1.49 18.20
C PHE A 138 -13.93 0.40 18.72
N ASP A 139 -14.80 -0.10 17.85
CA ASP A 139 -15.67 -1.23 18.13
C ASP A 139 -14.92 -2.56 17.90
N LYS A 140 -15.24 -3.58 18.69
CA LYS A 140 -14.69 -4.94 18.53
C LYS A 140 -15.34 -5.67 17.35
N THR A 141 -15.36 -5.03 16.21
CA THR A 141 -15.94 -5.55 14.96
C THR A 141 -14.89 -6.36 14.22
N VAL A 142 -15.30 -7.47 13.61
CA VAL A 142 -14.48 -8.22 12.65
C VAL A 142 -14.94 -7.85 11.25
N TYR A 143 -14.07 -7.24 10.47
CA TYR A 143 -14.33 -6.90 9.07
C TYR A 143 -13.82 -8.02 8.17
N ASP A 144 -14.65 -8.48 7.26
CA ASP A 144 -14.34 -9.50 6.27
C ASP A 144 -14.39 -8.95 4.83
N HIS A 145 -14.09 -9.81 3.87
CA HIS A 145 -14.09 -9.47 2.44
C HIS A 145 -15.47 -9.08 1.88
N ASN A 146 -16.59 -9.32 2.60
CA ASN A 146 -17.94 -8.90 2.20
C ASN A 146 -18.31 -7.54 2.80
N THR A 147 -17.57 -7.08 3.79
CA THR A 147 -17.85 -5.82 4.47
C THR A 147 -17.61 -4.63 3.55
N TRP A 148 -18.47 -3.63 3.65
CA TRP A 148 -18.34 -2.34 2.98
C TRP A 148 -18.55 -1.20 3.97
N SER A 149 -17.85 -0.10 3.77
CA SER A 149 -18.19 1.14 4.46
C SER A 149 -19.66 1.49 4.20
N PRO A 150 -20.43 1.86 5.22
CA PRO A 150 -21.85 2.19 5.09
C PRO A 150 -22.11 3.51 4.36
N ILE A 151 -21.09 4.25 3.95
CA ILE A 151 -21.24 5.55 3.30
C ILE A 151 -21.66 5.38 1.86
N GLU A 152 -22.83 5.93 1.53
CA GLU A 152 -23.41 5.89 0.19
C GLU A 152 -23.06 7.13 -0.64
N ASP A 153 -23.01 8.30 -0.01
CA ASP A 153 -22.72 9.57 -0.67
C ASP A 153 -21.52 10.27 -0.02
N ILE A 154 -20.56 10.69 -0.85
CA ILE A 154 -19.29 11.22 -0.38
C ILE A 154 -19.08 12.60 -1.00
N ASP A 155 -19.45 13.64 -0.29
CA ASP A 155 -19.02 15.00 -0.62
C ASP A 155 -17.60 15.22 -0.08
N SER A 156 -16.61 15.07 -0.96
CA SER A 156 -15.20 15.19 -0.61
C SER A 156 -14.72 16.62 -0.40
N LYS A 157 -15.51 17.61 -0.80
CA LYS A 157 -15.04 19.02 -0.86
C LYS A 157 -14.93 19.67 0.51
N GLU A 158 -15.76 19.22 1.44
CA GLU A 158 -15.83 19.78 2.80
C GLU A 158 -15.01 19.01 3.84
N HIS A 159 -14.31 17.94 3.44
CA HIS A 159 -13.66 17.01 4.35
C HIS A 159 -12.14 17.16 4.42
N ILE A 160 -11.58 16.67 5.53
CA ILE A 160 -10.13 16.59 5.72
C ILE A 160 -9.50 15.56 4.76
N PRO A 161 -8.21 15.71 4.40
CA PRO A 161 -7.54 14.84 3.43
C PRO A 161 -7.57 13.34 3.74
N SER A 162 -7.57 12.92 5.02
CA SER A 162 -7.69 11.51 5.41
C SER A 162 -9.07 10.94 5.07
N TYR A 163 -10.13 11.70 5.29
CA TYR A 163 -11.48 11.34 4.87
C TYR A 163 -11.56 11.19 3.34
N ALA A 164 -11.08 12.19 2.60
CA ALA A 164 -11.08 12.17 1.14
C ALA A 164 -10.30 10.97 0.59
N TYR A 165 -9.19 10.57 1.24
CA TYR A 165 -8.44 9.38 0.87
C TYR A 165 -9.29 8.11 1.00
N ILE A 166 -9.92 7.87 2.16
CA ILE A 166 -10.76 6.69 2.39
C ILE A 166 -11.95 6.69 1.42
N ALA A 167 -12.61 7.84 1.28
CA ALA A 167 -13.71 8.04 0.34
C ALA A 167 -13.30 7.70 -1.10
N SER A 168 -12.11 8.13 -1.52
CA SER A 168 -11.58 7.83 -2.85
C SER A 168 -11.33 6.34 -3.06
N LYS A 169 -10.84 5.62 -2.03
CA LYS A 169 -10.64 4.17 -2.09
C LYS A 169 -11.96 3.40 -2.22
N ILE A 170 -12.99 3.81 -1.48
CA ILE A 170 -14.34 3.23 -1.58
C ILE A 170 -14.89 3.44 -2.99
N THR A 171 -14.85 4.67 -3.50
CA THR A 171 -15.38 5.00 -4.83
C THR A 171 -14.61 4.30 -5.94
N SER A 172 -13.28 4.30 -5.89
CA SER A 172 -12.44 3.61 -6.88
C SER A 172 -12.74 2.10 -6.91
N GLU A 173 -12.93 1.47 -5.76
CA GLU A 173 -13.31 0.06 -5.72
C GLU A 173 -14.71 -0.19 -6.28
N LYS A 174 -15.70 0.66 -5.97
CA LYS A 174 -17.05 0.58 -6.57
C LYS A 174 -17.00 0.67 -8.10
N LEU A 175 -16.11 1.52 -8.66
CA LEU A 175 -15.90 1.63 -10.11
C LEU A 175 -15.35 0.32 -10.70
N VAL A 176 -14.39 -0.33 -10.03
CA VAL A 176 -13.84 -1.63 -10.46
C VAL A 176 -14.94 -2.68 -10.53
N TRP A 177 -15.79 -2.78 -9.51
CA TRP A 177 -16.86 -3.79 -9.50
C TRP A 177 -17.96 -3.49 -10.52
N LYS A 178 -18.24 -2.21 -10.79
CA LYS A 178 -19.14 -1.82 -11.89
C LYS A 178 -18.56 -2.25 -13.26
N ALA A 179 -17.25 -2.13 -13.44
CA ALA A 179 -16.58 -2.64 -14.64
C ALA A 179 -16.64 -4.17 -14.71
N ALA A 180 -16.39 -4.87 -13.60
CA ALA A 180 -16.48 -6.33 -13.53
C ALA A 180 -17.85 -6.90 -13.91
N ASP A 181 -18.93 -6.21 -13.52
CA ASP A 181 -20.29 -6.62 -13.89
C ASP A 181 -20.56 -6.48 -15.39
N LYS A 182 -19.89 -5.52 -16.05
CA LYS A 182 -20.07 -5.22 -17.49
C LYS A 182 -19.12 -6.03 -18.39
N TYR A 183 -17.93 -6.35 -17.89
CA TYR A 183 -16.86 -7.00 -18.67
C TYR A 183 -16.41 -8.32 -18.00
N PRO A 184 -17.23 -9.39 -18.08
CA PRO A 184 -16.98 -10.65 -17.37
C PRO A 184 -15.76 -11.43 -17.88
N ASP A 185 -15.20 -11.05 -19.05
CA ASP A 185 -14.01 -11.66 -19.65
C ASP A 185 -12.70 -11.09 -19.07
N ILE A 186 -12.78 -10.09 -18.20
CA ILE A 186 -11.65 -9.51 -17.47
C ILE A 186 -11.78 -9.92 -16.00
N ASP A 187 -10.71 -10.47 -15.45
CA ASP A 187 -10.63 -10.84 -14.04
C ASP A 187 -10.24 -9.63 -13.18
N PHE A 188 -11.20 -9.15 -12.39
CA PHE A 188 -11.00 -8.02 -11.50
C PHE A 188 -10.75 -8.47 -10.07
N THR A 189 -9.74 -7.89 -9.45
CA THR A 189 -9.34 -8.17 -8.07
C THR A 189 -9.05 -6.86 -7.32
N ALA A 190 -9.40 -6.82 -6.04
CA ALA A 190 -8.99 -5.77 -5.12
C ALA A 190 -8.16 -6.35 -3.97
N VAL A 191 -6.98 -5.79 -3.73
CA VAL A 191 -6.09 -6.14 -2.62
C VAL A 191 -6.17 -5.03 -1.59
N HIS A 192 -6.58 -5.35 -0.36
CA HIS A 192 -6.79 -4.39 0.72
C HIS A 192 -5.73 -4.56 1.81
N PRO A 193 -4.57 -3.87 1.69
CA PRO A 193 -3.57 -3.89 2.74
C PRO A 193 -4.03 -3.10 3.96
N SER A 194 -3.62 -3.58 5.14
CA SER A 194 -3.64 -2.80 6.38
C SER A 194 -2.54 -1.72 6.37
N SER A 195 -2.16 -1.16 7.51
CA SER A 195 -1.10 -0.16 7.58
C SER A 195 0.22 -0.74 7.08
N VAL A 196 0.71 -0.23 5.94
CA VAL A 196 1.86 -0.80 5.23
C VAL A 196 3.16 -0.21 5.75
N TYR A 197 3.91 -1.02 6.46
CA TYR A 197 5.26 -0.70 6.94
C TYR A 197 6.31 -1.51 6.17
N GLY A 198 7.59 -1.20 6.39
CA GLY A 198 8.73 -1.88 5.78
C GLY A 198 9.68 -0.90 5.10
N TRP A 199 10.97 -1.25 5.08
CA TRP A 199 11.96 -0.36 4.49
C TRP A 199 11.94 -0.41 2.97
N PHE A 200 12.65 0.51 2.36
CA PHE A 200 12.77 0.62 0.90
C PHE A 200 13.74 -0.41 0.35
N LEU A 201 13.68 -0.66 -0.95
CA LEU A 201 14.66 -1.50 -1.65
C LEU A 201 16.05 -0.86 -1.57
N LYS A 202 17.09 -1.70 -1.68
CA LYS A 202 18.50 -1.29 -1.52
C LYS A 202 18.87 -0.11 -2.41
N ASP A 203 18.47 -0.13 -3.68
CA ASP A 203 18.84 0.90 -4.67
C ASP A 203 17.69 1.91 -4.90
N TYR A 204 16.66 1.87 -4.06
CA TYR A 204 15.58 2.86 -4.07
C TYR A 204 16.08 4.19 -3.48
N PRO A 205 15.70 5.32 -4.09
CA PRO A 205 16.08 6.63 -3.56
C PRO A 205 15.50 6.84 -2.16
N ILE A 206 16.40 6.95 -1.19
CA ILE A 206 15.99 7.17 0.20
C ILE A 206 15.25 8.50 0.34
N PRO A 207 14.13 8.55 1.05
CA PRO A 207 13.42 9.80 1.35
C PRO A 207 14.31 10.84 1.99
N LYS A 208 14.09 12.11 1.64
CA LYS A 208 14.85 13.25 2.19
C LYS A 208 14.17 13.89 3.38
N THR A 209 12.88 13.64 3.56
CA THR A 209 12.06 14.23 4.62
C THR A 209 11.19 13.19 5.27
N ILE A 210 10.83 13.40 6.53
CA ILE A 210 9.96 12.48 7.30
C ILE A 210 8.61 12.21 6.59
N PRO A 211 7.90 13.20 6.03
CA PRO A 211 6.66 12.95 5.31
C PRO A 211 6.78 11.97 4.14
N GLU A 212 7.95 11.89 3.49
CA GLU A 212 8.19 10.99 2.36
C GLU A 212 8.32 9.51 2.78
N PHE A 213 8.47 9.20 4.07
CA PHE A 213 8.49 7.84 4.59
C PHE A 213 7.13 7.13 4.54
N ASN A 214 6.09 7.79 4.06
CA ASN A 214 4.73 7.25 4.01
C ASN A 214 4.24 6.80 5.41
N ALA A 215 3.70 5.60 5.56
CA ALA A 215 3.25 5.11 6.86
C ALA A 215 4.41 4.88 7.86
N ASN A 216 5.63 4.62 7.39
CA ASN A 216 6.80 4.47 8.27
C ASN A 216 7.04 5.70 9.16
N LYS A 217 6.56 6.89 8.76
CA LYS A 217 6.61 8.10 9.61
C LYS A 217 5.95 7.90 10.98
N PHE A 218 4.91 7.06 11.07
CA PHE A 218 4.24 6.78 12.35
C PHE A 218 5.12 5.91 13.26
N VAL A 219 5.91 5.01 12.69
CA VAL A 219 6.95 4.27 13.43
C VAL A 219 8.03 5.24 13.92
N TYR A 220 8.45 6.19 13.06
CA TYR A 220 9.43 7.21 13.44
C TYR A 220 8.95 8.09 14.61
N GLN A 221 7.67 8.39 14.69
CA GLN A 221 7.09 9.16 15.80
C GLN A 221 7.35 8.56 17.20
N LEU A 222 7.65 7.26 17.27
CA LEU A 222 8.08 6.64 18.53
C LEU A 222 9.44 7.14 19.03
N ILE A 223 10.27 7.71 18.16
CA ILE A 223 11.62 8.16 18.51
C ILE A 223 11.88 9.61 18.12
N GLU A 224 10.93 10.26 17.51
CA GLU A 224 11.05 11.67 17.09
C GLU A 224 11.12 12.60 18.30
N LYS A 225 12.07 13.52 18.27
CA LYS A 225 12.24 14.49 19.35
C LYS A 225 10.97 15.34 19.53
N ASN A 226 10.52 15.48 20.75
CA ASN A 226 9.31 16.23 21.13
C ASN A 226 7.98 15.63 20.67
N VAL A 227 7.96 14.44 20.07
CA VAL A 227 6.71 13.72 19.83
C VAL A 227 6.23 13.06 21.11
N ARG A 228 4.94 13.14 21.33
CA ARG A 228 4.32 12.59 22.54
C ARG A 228 4.03 11.12 22.40
N PHE A 229 3.32 10.77 21.30
CA PHE A 229 2.89 9.42 20.95
C PHE A 229 2.34 9.44 19.53
N PRO A 230 2.46 8.36 18.75
CA PRO A 230 1.87 8.34 17.41
C PRO A 230 0.36 8.60 17.45
N GLU A 231 -0.10 9.58 16.69
CA GLU A 231 -1.53 9.93 16.61
C GLU A 231 -2.34 8.98 15.72
N TYR A 232 -1.65 8.10 14.98
CA TYR A 232 -2.30 7.18 14.07
C TYR A 232 -2.95 6.01 14.84
N PRO A 233 -4.29 5.88 14.79
CA PRO A 233 -4.98 4.95 15.67
C PRO A 233 -5.05 3.51 15.16
N LEU A 234 -4.75 3.26 13.87
CA LEU A 234 -4.92 1.93 13.28
C LEU A 234 -3.81 0.97 13.71
N THR A 235 -4.19 -0.11 14.36
CA THR A 235 -3.29 -1.15 14.85
C THR A 235 -2.98 -2.26 13.84
N PRO A 236 -3.86 -2.63 12.87
CA PRO A 236 -3.50 -3.66 11.90
C PRO A 236 -2.32 -3.23 11.01
N ALA A 237 -1.32 -4.09 10.93
CA ALA A 237 -0.07 -3.85 10.23
C ALA A 237 0.24 -4.94 9.21
N VAL A 238 1.00 -4.59 8.17
CA VAL A 238 1.53 -5.53 7.19
C VAL A 238 2.85 -5.02 6.61
N HIS A 239 3.75 -5.96 6.29
CA HIS A 239 5.00 -5.62 5.62
C HIS A 239 4.76 -5.35 4.13
N ASN A 240 5.45 -4.35 3.55
CA ASN A 240 5.31 -3.97 2.14
C ASN A 240 5.64 -5.12 1.16
N ARG A 241 6.57 -6.03 1.53
CA ARG A 241 6.90 -7.25 0.74
C ARG A 241 5.73 -8.23 0.72
N ASP A 242 4.98 -8.37 1.81
CA ASP A 242 3.80 -9.24 1.84
C ASP A 242 2.65 -8.67 1.01
N VAL A 243 2.51 -7.34 1.02
CA VAL A 243 1.57 -6.66 0.11
C VAL A 243 1.93 -6.93 -1.35
N ALA A 244 3.21 -6.80 -1.72
CA ALA A 244 3.68 -7.12 -3.07
C ALA A 244 3.41 -8.58 -3.45
N LYS A 245 3.73 -9.53 -2.56
CA LYS A 245 3.45 -10.96 -2.73
C LYS A 245 1.96 -11.22 -2.98
N ALA A 246 1.06 -10.54 -2.27
CA ALA A 246 -0.38 -10.66 -2.47
C ALA A 246 -0.81 -10.19 -3.87
N HIS A 247 -0.30 -9.06 -4.35
CA HIS A 247 -0.59 -8.56 -5.69
C HIS A 247 -0.12 -9.53 -6.79
N VAL A 248 1.09 -10.07 -6.65
CA VAL A 248 1.63 -10.98 -7.66
C VAL A 248 0.89 -12.32 -7.65
N ARG A 249 0.55 -12.87 -6.48
CA ARG A 249 -0.27 -14.10 -6.38
C ARG A 249 -1.70 -13.89 -6.92
N ALA A 250 -2.24 -12.69 -6.81
CA ALA A 250 -3.56 -12.37 -7.36
C ALA A 250 -3.62 -12.49 -8.89
N LEU A 251 -2.50 -12.33 -9.62
CA LEU A 251 -2.43 -12.51 -11.08
C LEU A 251 -2.80 -13.93 -11.55
N THR A 252 -2.60 -14.92 -10.70
CA THR A 252 -2.86 -16.33 -11.01
C THR A 252 -3.92 -16.94 -10.12
N ALA A 253 -4.62 -16.12 -9.33
CA ALA A 253 -5.72 -16.57 -8.49
C ALA A 253 -6.88 -17.12 -9.34
N PRO A 254 -7.52 -18.22 -8.94
CA PRO A 254 -8.61 -18.82 -9.71
C PRO A 254 -9.76 -17.83 -9.92
N ALA A 255 -10.44 -17.95 -11.07
CA ALA A 255 -11.63 -17.17 -11.34
C ALA A 255 -12.72 -17.46 -10.29
N PHE A 256 -13.48 -16.42 -9.91
CA PHE A 256 -14.60 -16.56 -8.99
C PHE A 256 -15.92 -16.72 -9.76
N PRO A 257 -16.90 -17.38 -9.17
CA PRO A 257 -18.25 -17.40 -9.72
C PRO A 257 -18.79 -16.00 -9.96
N LYS A 258 -19.62 -15.84 -11.01
CA LYS A 258 -20.26 -14.57 -11.34
C LYS A 258 -20.98 -13.98 -10.11
N GLY A 259 -20.73 -12.70 -9.85
CA GLY A 259 -21.31 -11.96 -8.72
C GLY A 259 -20.50 -12.05 -7.43
N GLN A 260 -19.51 -12.92 -7.33
CA GLN A 260 -18.56 -12.91 -6.22
C GLN A 260 -17.40 -11.95 -6.53
N ARG A 261 -16.86 -11.29 -5.49
CA ARG A 261 -15.80 -10.28 -5.59
C ARG A 261 -14.51 -10.83 -5.00
N LYS A 262 -13.40 -10.72 -5.74
CA LYS A 262 -12.05 -11.04 -5.26
C LYS A 262 -11.52 -9.88 -4.43
N ARG A 263 -11.89 -9.80 -3.17
CA ARG A 263 -11.49 -8.77 -2.21
C ARG A 263 -10.57 -9.38 -1.16
N PHE A 264 -9.26 -9.23 -1.33
CA PHE A 264 -8.25 -9.85 -0.47
C PHE A 264 -7.76 -8.90 0.60
N ILE A 265 -8.07 -9.19 1.86
CA ILE A 265 -7.53 -8.49 3.02
C ILE A 265 -6.10 -8.99 3.25
N VAL A 266 -5.14 -8.07 3.33
CA VAL A 266 -3.72 -8.39 3.54
C VAL A 266 -3.23 -7.72 4.81
N SER A 267 -3.16 -8.50 5.89
CA SER A 267 -2.79 -8.03 7.22
C SER A 267 -2.07 -9.12 7.99
N GLN A 268 -0.98 -8.77 8.65
CA GLN A 268 -0.27 -9.67 9.56
C GLN A 268 -1.00 -9.78 10.91
N GLY A 269 -1.74 -8.75 11.28
CA GLY A 269 -2.46 -8.63 12.54
C GLY A 269 -2.24 -7.29 13.22
N ASN A 270 -2.69 -7.17 14.45
CA ASN A 270 -2.63 -5.94 15.21
C ASN A 270 -1.23 -5.71 15.80
N MET A 271 -0.74 -4.48 15.71
CA MET A 271 0.46 -3.95 16.36
C MET A 271 0.05 -2.67 17.09
N SER A 272 -0.26 -2.77 18.37
CA SER A 272 -0.50 -1.56 19.16
C SER A 272 0.82 -0.83 19.41
N TRP A 273 0.77 0.51 19.57
CA TRP A 273 1.97 1.26 19.89
C TRP A 273 2.50 0.92 21.29
N VAL A 274 1.64 0.48 22.21
CA VAL A 274 2.04 -0.01 23.54
C VAL A 274 2.86 -1.29 23.37
N ASP A 275 2.33 -2.29 22.63
CA ASP A 275 3.04 -3.54 22.39
C ASP A 275 4.37 -3.29 21.65
N ALA A 276 4.37 -2.34 20.69
CA ALA A 276 5.58 -1.95 19.97
C ALA A 276 6.67 -1.38 20.91
N ILE A 277 6.30 -0.49 21.82
CA ILE A 277 7.23 0.09 22.80
C ILE A 277 7.74 -0.98 23.78
N GLU A 278 6.86 -1.86 24.28
CA GLU A 278 7.24 -2.94 25.17
C GLU A 278 8.22 -3.90 24.50
N PHE A 279 7.94 -4.30 23.27
CA PHE A 279 8.84 -5.13 22.46
C PHE A 279 10.20 -4.45 22.20
N LEU A 280 10.22 -3.14 21.93
CA LEU A 280 11.47 -2.40 21.72
C LEU A 280 12.32 -2.28 23.01
N LYS A 281 11.71 -2.45 24.20
CA LYS A 281 12.42 -2.49 25.48
C LYS A 281 12.95 -3.88 25.86
N GLU A 282 12.58 -4.94 25.15
CA GLU A 282 13.07 -6.28 25.42
C GLU A 282 14.59 -6.35 25.28
N PRO A 283 15.32 -7.03 26.20
CA PRO A 283 16.78 -7.08 26.17
C PRO A 283 17.37 -7.55 24.82
N ALA A 284 16.76 -8.55 24.20
CA ALA A 284 17.19 -9.08 22.90
C ALA A 284 17.01 -8.06 21.75
N THR A 285 15.94 -7.28 21.81
CA THR A 285 15.67 -6.23 20.82
C THR A 285 16.63 -5.05 21.03
N VAL A 286 16.79 -4.60 22.27
CA VAL A 286 17.75 -3.53 22.63
C VAL A 286 19.17 -3.87 22.19
N ALA A 287 19.59 -5.14 22.31
CA ALA A 287 20.91 -5.57 21.84
C ALA A 287 21.13 -5.32 20.36
N LYS A 288 20.12 -5.58 19.49
CA LYS A 288 20.19 -5.33 18.04
C LYS A 288 20.42 -3.85 17.72
N PHE A 289 19.81 -2.94 18.49
CA PHE A 289 20.01 -1.50 18.32
C PHE A 289 21.41 -1.07 18.78
N LYS A 290 21.88 -1.58 19.92
CA LYS A 290 23.21 -1.29 20.45
C LYS A 290 24.33 -1.76 19.51
N GLU A 291 24.19 -2.91 18.86
CA GLU A 291 25.15 -3.41 17.85
C GLU A 291 25.35 -2.41 16.70
N ARG A 292 24.33 -1.60 16.39
CA ARG A 292 24.38 -0.52 15.37
C ARG A 292 24.68 0.87 15.97
N GLY A 293 24.99 0.94 17.26
CA GLY A 293 25.35 2.17 17.95
C GLY A 293 24.18 3.08 18.30
N HIS A 294 22.97 2.49 18.46
CA HIS A 294 21.77 3.22 18.82
C HIS A 294 21.29 2.90 20.24
N ASP A 295 20.87 3.94 20.96
CA ASP A 295 20.15 3.78 22.25
C ASP A 295 18.66 4.03 22.00
N ILE A 296 17.95 2.95 21.69
CA ILE A 296 16.52 3.03 21.42
C ILE A 296 15.72 3.38 22.67
N VAL A 297 16.10 2.82 23.82
CA VAL A 297 15.32 2.95 25.06
C VAL A 297 15.25 4.40 25.53
N ALA A 298 16.33 5.17 25.38
CA ALA A 298 16.39 6.58 25.77
C ALA A 298 15.43 7.48 24.95
N ARG A 299 14.90 6.98 23.84
CA ARG A 299 14.06 7.75 22.91
C ARG A 299 12.59 7.36 22.93
N LEU A 300 12.26 6.21 23.55
CA LEU A 300 10.88 5.73 23.55
C LEU A 300 10.00 6.57 24.50
N PRO A 301 8.75 6.86 24.12
CA PRO A 301 7.83 7.60 24.95
C PRO A 301 7.32 6.74 26.12
N ASP A 302 6.72 7.40 27.09
CA ASP A 302 6.01 6.73 28.18
C ASP A 302 4.69 6.14 27.63
N VAL A 303 4.46 4.85 27.83
CA VAL A 303 3.24 4.14 27.42
C VAL A 303 1.97 4.70 28.04
N SER A 304 2.07 5.39 29.20
CA SER A 304 0.93 6.07 29.84
C SER A 304 0.37 7.23 29.00
N LEU A 305 1.12 7.69 28.00
CA LEU A 305 0.70 8.72 27.06
C LEU A 305 -0.05 8.16 25.85
N ALA A 306 -0.20 6.83 25.75
CA ALA A 306 -0.90 6.18 24.66
C ALA A 306 -2.35 6.66 24.56
N GLY A 307 -2.73 7.15 23.38
CA GLY A 307 -4.12 7.43 23.04
C GLY A 307 -4.92 6.14 22.82
N VAL A 308 -6.22 6.30 22.59
CA VAL A 308 -7.10 5.19 22.23
C VAL A 308 -6.70 4.66 20.85
N GLN A 309 -6.48 3.36 20.78
CA GLN A 309 -6.14 2.66 19.54
C GLN A 309 -7.30 1.81 19.05
N SER A 310 -7.31 1.48 17.76
CA SER A 310 -8.36 0.64 17.17
C SER A 310 -8.45 -0.72 17.84
N GLN A 311 -9.69 -1.26 17.90
CA GLN A 311 -9.99 -2.55 18.52
C GLN A 311 -10.62 -3.56 17.56
N PHE A 312 -10.74 -3.20 16.27
CA PHE A 312 -11.29 -4.10 15.27
C PHE A 312 -10.29 -5.16 14.82
N ASP A 313 -10.81 -6.26 14.29
CA ASP A 313 -10.04 -7.32 13.65
C ASP A 313 -10.36 -7.43 12.15
N LEU A 314 -9.47 -8.09 11.42
CA LEU A 314 -9.58 -8.35 9.98
C LEU A 314 -9.59 -9.84 9.72
N ASP A 315 -10.66 -10.34 9.08
CA ASP A 315 -10.72 -11.73 8.59
C ASP A 315 -10.04 -11.85 7.23
N ALA A 316 -8.81 -12.32 7.22
CA ALA A 316 -8.02 -12.60 6.02
C ALA A 316 -8.17 -14.04 5.50
N SER A 317 -9.16 -14.80 5.96
CA SER A 317 -9.35 -16.22 5.60
C SER A 317 -9.51 -16.44 4.09
N LEU A 318 -10.13 -15.51 3.36
CA LEU A 318 -10.20 -15.56 1.89
C LEU A 318 -8.80 -15.47 1.26
N THR A 319 -7.96 -14.58 1.76
CA THR A 319 -6.58 -14.38 1.28
C THR A 319 -5.74 -15.64 1.54
N GLU A 320 -5.87 -16.24 2.71
CA GLU A 320 -5.21 -17.51 3.03
C GLU A 320 -5.65 -18.61 2.08
N ARG A 321 -6.96 -18.80 1.92
CA ARG A 321 -7.52 -19.90 1.12
C ARG A 321 -7.19 -19.75 -0.37
N VAL A 322 -7.22 -18.55 -0.93
CA VAL A 322 -7.11 -18.33 -2.37
C VAL A 322 -5.69 -17.99 -2.80
N LEU A 323 -5.00 -17.12 -2.07
CA LEU A 323 -3.64 -16.72 -2.37
C LEU A 323 -2.59 -17.59 -1.65
N GLY A 324 -3.01 -18.52 -0.78
CA GLY A 324 -2.11 -19.36 0.00
C GLY A 324 -1.20 -18.57 0.93
N MET A 325 -1.65 -17.42 1.42
CA MET A 325 -0.91 -16.57 2.37
C MET A 325 -1.43 -16.82 3.79
N LYS A 326 -0.83 -17.80 4.46
CA LYS A 326 -1.16 -18.10 5.85
C LYS A 326 -0.52 -17.09 6.79
N LYS A 327 -1.06 -16.97 8.01
CA LYS A 327 -0.58 -16.00 9.00
C LYS A 327 0.92 -16.15 9.31
N GLU A 328 1.41 -17.38 9.36
CA GLU A 328 2.82 -17.70 9.58
C GLU A 328 3.75 -17.36 8.41
N ASP A 329 3.21 -17.13 7.22
CA ASP A 329 3.96 -16.75 6.00
C ASP A 329 4.23 -15.25 5.91
N TYR A 330 3.56 -14.44 6.74
CA TYR A 330 3.77 -12.99 6.80
C TYR A 330 5.01 -12.67 7.62
N ILE A 331 5.71 -11.62 7.22
CA ILE A 331 6.80 -11.05 8.03
C ILE A 331 6.18 -10.52 9.33
N PRO A 332 6.64 -10.98 10.50
CA PRO A 332 6.10 -10.53 11.78
C PRO A 332 6.23 -9.02 11.95
N TRP A 333 5.24 -8.38 12.60
CA TRP A 333 5.31 -6.94 12.84
C TRP A 333 6.54 -6.54 13.68
N GLN A 334 7.02 -7.43 14.54
CA GLN A 334 8.24 -7.24 15.33
C GLN A 334 9.48 -7.07 14.44
N GLU A 335 9.62 -7.91 13.42
CA GLU A 335 10.71 -7.81 12.46
C GLU A 335 10.58 -6.54 11.62
N THR A 336 9.37 -6.24 11.15
CA THR A 336 9.04 -5.03 10.41
C THR A 336 9.39 -3.78 11.21
N LEU A 337 9.02 -3.74 12.49
CA LEU A 337 9.29 -2.62 13.38
C LEU A 337 10.81 -2.40 13.56
N VAL A 338 11.57 -3.47 13.82
CA VAL A 338 13.03 -3.39 13.98
C VAL A 338 13.70 -2.95 12.69
N GLU A 339 13.31 -3.52 11.54
CA GLU A 339 13.84 -3.14 10.22
C GLU A 339 13.68 -1.63 9.98
N VAL A 340 12.44 -1.14 10.10
CA VAL A 340 12.11 0.27 9.84
C VAL A 340 12.81 1.19 10.83
N MET A 341 12.76 0.86 12.11
CA MET A 341 13.32 1.71 13.17
C MET A 341 14.85 1.82 13.05
N LEU A 342 15.56 0.71 12.85
CA LEU A 342 17.02 0.72 12.64
C LEU A 342 17.38 1.54 11.42
N ALA A 343 16.67 1.35 10.31
CA ALA A 343 16.95 2.07 9.08
C ALA A 343 16.70 3.58 9.21
N MET A 344 15.66 3.98 9.95
CA MET A 344 15.38 5.39 10.23
C MET A 344 16.42 6.02 11.16
N MET A 345 16.86 5.31 12.19
CA MET A 345 17.93 5.79 13.07
C MET A 345 19.29 5.88 12.35
N ASP A 346 19.55 5.01 11.37
CA ASP A 346 20.73 5.16 10.52
C ASP A 346 20.58 6.33 9.53
N TRP A 347 19.38 6.56 9.02
CA TRP A 347 19.07 7.71 8.16
C TRP A 347 19.32 9.04 8.87
N GLU A 348 18.97 9.17 10.15
CA GLU A 348 19.24 10.36 10.97
C GLU A 348 20.74 10.73 11.02
N LYS A 349 21.65 9.73 11.00
CA LYS A 349 23.09 9.98 10.99
C LYS A 349 23.54 10.79 9.78
N THR A 350 22.81 10.67 8.68
CA THR A 350 23.07 11.39 7.42
C THR A 350 22.20 12.63 7.24
N HIS A 351 21.23 12.85 8.14
CA HIS A 351 20.27 13.95 8.14
C HIS A 351 20.17 14.59 9.52
N PRO A 352 21.30 15.13 10.08
CA PRO A 352 21.33 15.66 11.45
C PRO A 352 20.41 16.88 11.66
N GLU A 353 19.95 17.51 10.59
CA GLU A 353 19.03 18.65 10.62
C GLU A 353 17.61 18.28 11.09
N VAL A 354 17.28 16.99 11.15
CA VAL A 354 15.95 16.52 11.63
C VAL A 354 15.93 16.20 13.13
N LEU A 355 17.10 16.17 13.80
CA LEU A 355 17.27 15.96 15.23
C LEU A 355 17.19 17.27 16.01
#